data_0523f30c3c7393f322d7d2dc2cad32d6
#
_entry.id   0523f30c3c7393f322d7d2dc2cad32d6
#
_cell.length_a   1.000
_cell.length_b   1.000
_cell.length_c   1.000
_cell.angle_alpha   90.00
_cell.angle_beta   90.00
_cell.angle_gamma   90.00
#
_symmetry.space_group_name_H-M   'P 1'
#
loop_
_entity.id
_entity.type
_entity.pdbx_description
1 polymer ?
#
loop_
_entity_poly.entity_id
_entity_poly.type
_entity_poly.pdbx_seq_one_letter_code
_entity_poly.pdbx_strand_id
1 'polypeptide(L)'
;MTHFLESAPSLQSGSSKRSSRKIAIITAVRERRSMGLDDLVRAFGVSPATIRRDLADLEDQGLLARTHGGARTLPASEVPVGLRDAQYREAKTRIARCAATLLPEGPCVVAIGGGTTAAGVARALMFRNDLTVVTNSVTTASEIGGRPNLTVVVTGGVVRGHSLELVGALAESTFNAVTVGTAILGMDGVSAAGGATTHDGTEARTNSVMARRAQRVVVVADSSKIGRVTTAWVAGLDDVDDLVTDDAADPDELDRIRRHGVRVHTVAVPGLPGAAVAVRSPH
;
A
#
# COMPACT_ATOMS: atom_id res chain seq x y z
N MET A 1 3.14 30.57 37.43
CA MET A 1 4.15 30.68 36.37
C MET A 1 3.89 29.47 35.44
N THR A 2 2.96 29.42 34.65
CA THR A 2 2.45 30.06 33.39
C THR A 2 3.46 30.05 32.26
N HIS A 3 3.03 29.44 31.17
CA HIS A 3 3.54 29.41 29.77
C HIS A 3 4.73 28.51 29.48
N PHE A 4 4.42 27.39 28.79
CA PHE A 4 5.10 26.94 27.58
C PHE A 4 4.27 25.81 26.93
N LEU A 5 3.20 26.20 26.27
CA LEU A 5 2.52 25.38 25.26
C LEU A 5 2.11 26.32 24.13
N GLU A 6 3.05 26.65 23.26
CA GLU A 6 2.72 27.25 21.97
C GLU A 6 3.49 26.59 20.85
N SER A 7 2.71 26.03 19.94
CA SER A 7 2.96 25.81 18.51
C SER A 7 4.18 24.99 18.11
N ALA A 8 3.93 23.68 17.90
CA ALA A 8 4.68 22.93 16.90
C ALA A 8 4.16 23.31 15.51
N PRO A 9 4.98 23.87 14.61
CA PRO A 9 4.51 24.22 13.26
C PRO A 9 4.38 22.97 12.40
N SER A 10 3.38 22.97 11.53
CA SER A 10 2.96 22.04 10.52
C SER A 10 4.07 21.52 9.57
N LEU A 11 4.91 20.61 10.03
CA LEU A 11 5.95 19.94 9.23
C LEU A 11 5.36 18.88 8.26
N GLN A 12 4.09 18.50 8.42
CA GLN A 12 3.48 17.42 7.64
C GLN A 12 3.08 17.79 6.21
N SER A 13 2.74 19.03 5.90
CA SER A 13 2.27 19.42 4.56
C SER A 13 3.38 19.50 3.50
N GLY A 14 4.59 19.90 3.88
CA GLY A 14 5.74 20.01 2.98
C GLY A 14 6.34 18.66 2.59
N SER A 15 6.41 17.72 3.54
CA SER A 15 6.91 16.35 3.32
C SER A 15 5.99 15.57 2.38
N SER A 16 4.67 15.67 2.55
CA SER A 16 3.68 15.01 1.68
C SER A 16 3.76 15.50 0.23
N LYS A 17 3.84 16.81 0.00
CA LYS A 17 3.96 17.39 -1.36
C LYS A 17 5.27 16.97 -2.04
N ARG A 18 6.38 16.88 -1.30
CA ARG A 18 7.67 16.43 -1.83
C ARG A 18 7.64 14.96 -2.23
N SER A 19 7.08 14.07 -1.40
CA SER A 19 6.93 12.66 -1.70
C SER A 19 6.02 12.42 -2.89
N SER A 20 4.87 13.09 -2.97
CA SER A 20 3.96 13.00 -4.13
C SER A 20 4.63 13.43 -5.43
N ARG A 21 5.42 14.50 -5.41
CA ARG A 21 6.16 14.96 -6.59
C ARG A 21 7.22 13.95 -7.03
N LYS A 22 7.99 13.37 -6.11
CA LYS A 22 8.99 12.35 -6.43
C LYS A 22 8.35 11.12 -7.12
N ILE A 23 7.20 10.66 -6.62
CA ILE A 23 6.45 9.57 -7.24
C ILE A 23 6.00 9.94 -8.65
N ALA A 24 5.43 11.13 -8.82
CA ALA A 24 4.99 11.60 -10.12
C ALA A 24 6.17 11.72 -11.11
N ILE A 25 7.36 12.14 -10.66
CA ILE A 25 8.59 12.12 -11.46
C ILE A 25 8.96 10.69 -11.88
N ILE A 26 8.96 9.73 -10.93
CA ILE A 26 9.26 8.32 -11.25
C ILE A 26 8.28 7.78 -12.30
N THR A 27 6.98 8.04 -12.12
CA THR A 27 5.92 7.58 -13.03
C THR A 27 6.13 8.16 -14.43
N ALA A 28 6.32 9.47 -14.54
CA ALA A 28 6.52 10.15 -15.83
C ALA A 28 7.80 9.69 -16.55
N VAL A 29 8.90 9.47 -15.81
CA VAL A 29 10.15 8.96 -16.37
C VAL A 29 9.99 7.50 -16.81
N ARG A 30 9.22 6.68 -16.10
CA ARG A 30 8.94 5.27 -16.49
C ARG A 30 8.11 5.18 -17.76
N GLU A 31 7.04 5.95 -17.86
CA GLU A 31 6.17 5.96 -19.04
C GLU A 31 6.92 6.37 -20.31
N ARG A 32 7.81 7.36 -20.21
CA ARG A 32 8.57 7.91 -21.34
C ARG A 32 9.96 7.29 -21.50
N ARG A 33 10.37 6.38 -20.61
CA ARG A 33 11.71 5.77 -20.48
C ARG A 33 12.83 6.76 -20.12
N SER A 34 12.71 8.02 -20.51
CA SER A 34 13.60 9.12 -20.11
C SER A 34 12.87 10.46 -20.22
N MET A 35 13.28 11.44 -19.41
CA MET A 35 12.79 12.83 -19.48
C MET A 35 13.92 13.82 -19.25
N GLY A 36 13.91 14.90 -20.02
CA GLY A 36 14.82 16.04 -19.85
C GLY A 36 14.48 16.87 -18.60
N LEU A 37 15.48 17.57 -18.07
CA LEU A 37 15.28 18.47 -16.92
C LEU A 37 14.22 19.53 -17.21
N ASP A 38 14.25 20.16 -18.40
CA ASP A 38 13.31 21.21 -18.77
C ASP A 38 11.87 20.68 -18.94
N ASP A 39 11.72 19.43 -19.41
CA ASP A 39 10.43 18.75 -19.49
C ASP A 39 9.86 18.48 -18.11
N LEU A 40 10.70 18.03 -17.16
CA LEU A 40 10.32 17.84 -15.78
C LEU A 40 9.95 19.15 -15.08
N VAL A 41 10.71 20.22 -15.31
CA VAL A 41 10.42 21.57 -14.80
C VAL A 41 9.05 22.04 -15.30
N ARG A 42 8.77 21.90 -16.60
CA ARG A 42 7.47 22.28 -17.19
C ARG A 42 6.32 21.42 -16.67
N ALA A 43 6.52 20.11 -16.56
CA ALA A 43 5.49 19.17 -16.13
C ALA A 43 5.09 19.37 -14.66
N PHE A 44 6.05 19.71 -13.79
CA PHE A 44 5.81 19.81 -12.34
C PHE A 44 5.74 21.22 -11.78
N GLY A 45 6.01 22.26 -12.59
CA GLY A 45 5.87 23.65 -12.20
C GLY A 45 6.79 24.08 -11.04
N VAL A 46 7.98 23.45 -10.90
CA VAL A 46 8.95 23.76 -9.85
C VAL A 46 10.30 24.16 -10.44
N SER A 47 11.15 24.79 -9.63
CA SER A 47 12.46 25.27 -10.12
C SER A 47 13.38 24.11 -10.57
N PRO A 48 14.31 24.37 -11.52
CA PRO A 48 15.33 23.39 -11.93
C PRO A 48 16.15 22.85 -10.74
N ALA A 49 16.43 23.69 -9.74
CA ALA A 49 17.15 23.28 -8.53
C ALA A 49 16.36 22.27 -7.70
N THR A 50 15.03 22.43 -7.63
CA THR A 50 14.13 21.50 -6.95
C THR A 50 14.11 20.15 -7.67
N ILE A 51 13.97 20.15 -9.00
CA ILE A 51 14.01 18.90 -9.79
C ILE A 51 15.36 18.21 -9.64
N ARG A 52 16.49 18.93 -9.75
CA ARG A 52 17.82 18.32 -9.57
C ARG A 52 17.98 17.63 -8.21
N ARG A 53 17.45 18.25 -7.13
CA ARG A 53 17.50 17.67 -5.79
C ARG A 53 16.60 16.44 -5.70
N ASP A 54 15.39 16.49 -6.25
CA ASP A 54 14.51 15.34 -6.26
C ASP A 54 15.09 14.18 -7.10
N LEU A 55 15.72 14.46 -8.24
CA LEU A 55 16.39 13.44 -9.06
C LEU A 55 17.62 12.85 -8.34
N ALA A 56 18.39 13.64 -7.61
CA ALA A 56 19.52 13.13 -6.81
C ALA A 56 19.02 12.17 -5.72
N ASP A 57 18.01 12.59 -4.97
CA ASP A 57 17.41 11.73 -3.93
C ASP A 57 16.82 10.42 -4.50
N LEU A 58 16.28 10.45 -5.73
CA LEU A 58 15.72 9.27 -6.40
C LEU A 58 16.80 8.36 -6.98
N GLU A 59 17.92 8.92 -7.44
CA GLU A 59 19.10 8.17 -7.88
C GLU A 59 19.78 7.48 -6.69
N ASP A 60 19.96 8.18 -5.57
CA ASP A 60 20.52 7.63 -4.32
C ASP A 60 19.68 6.44 -3.79
N GLN A 61 18.37 6.46 -4.07
CA GLN A 61 17.46 5.35 -3.74
C GLN A 61 17.40 4.26 -4.84
N GLY A 62 18.19 4.37 -5.92
CA GLY A 62 18.19 3.42 -7.03
C GLY A 62 16.88 3.34 -7.81
N LEU A 63 16.08 4.41 -7.85
CA LEU A 63 14.76 4.44 -8.49
C LEU A 63 14.79 4.94 -9.93
N LEU A 64 15.81 5.66 -10.29
CA LEU A 64 16.12 6.15 -11.63
C LEU A 64 17.62 6.39 -11.75
N ALA A 65 18.10 6.60 -12.96
CA ALA A 65 19.47 7.07 -13.20
C ALA A 65 19.41 8.49 -13.77
N ARG A 66 20.21 9.41 -13.21
CA ARG A 66 20.36 10.74 -13.79
C ARG A 66 21.19 10.65 -15.09
N THR A 67 20.88 11.56 -16.00
CA THR A 67 21.64 11.79 -17.22
C THR A 67 22.17 13.23 -17.22
N HIS A 68 23.03 13.60 -18.17
CA HIS A 68 23.57 14.97 -18.28
C HIS A 68 22.49 16.05 -18.34
N GLY A 69 21.29 15.72 -18.78
CA GLY A 69 20.19 16.70 -18.95
C GLY A 69 18.85 16.26 -18.39
N GLY A 70 18.80 15.25 -17.50
CA GLY A 70 17.51 14.75 -16.98
C GLY A 70 17.62 13.44 -16.23
N ALA A 71 16.69 12.52 -16.47
CA ALA A 71 16.67 11.21 -15.86
C ALA A 71 16.14 10.13 -16.82
N ARG A 72 16.55 8.89 -16.60
CA ARG A 72 16.04 7.69 -17.29
C ARG A 72 15.60 6.63 -16.30
N THR A 73 14.68 5.79 -16.73
CA THR A 73 14.23 4.64 -15.93
C THR A 73 15.36 3.63 -15.73
N LEU A 74 15.34 2.96 -14.58
CA LEU A 74 16.06 1.73 -14.33
C LEU A 74 15.12 0.55 -14.54
N PRO A 75 15.60 -0.60 -15.06
CA PRO A 75 14.78 -1.80 -15.18
C PRO A 75 14.23 -2.21 -13.81
N ALA A 76 12.94 -2.52 -13.75
CA ALA A 76 12.24 -3.15 -12.62
C ALA A 76 12.41 -2.49 -11.22
N SER A 77 12.62 -1.16 -11.12
CA SER A 77 12.68 -0.51 -9.82
C SER A 77 11.28 -0.39 -9.21
N GLU A 78 11.04 -1.07 -8.09
CA GLU A 78 9.84 -0.89 -7.25
C GLU A 78 9.91 0.46 -6.53
N VAL A 79 8.76 1.12 -6.33
CA VAL A 79 8.71 2.36 -5.54
C VAL A 79 8.76 2.01 -4.06
N PRO A 80 9.71 2.51 -3.27
CA PRO A 80 9.79 2.24 -1.83
C PRO A 80 8.51 2.63 -1.10
N VAL A 81 8.17 1.85 -0.06
CA VAL A 81 6.94 2.04 0.73
C VAL A 81 6.84 3.44 1.31
N GLY A 82 7.94 4.05 1.76
CA GLY A 82 7.95 5.41 2.29
C GLY A 82 7.55 6.50 1.30
N LEU A 83 7.75 6.27 0.00
CA LEU A 83 7.26 7.19 -1.05
C LEU A 83 5.81 6.90 -1.44
N ARG A 84 5.36 5.63 -1.35
CA ARG A 84 3.99 5.22 -1.70
C ARG A 84 2.92 5.78 -0.74
N ASP A 85 3.27 6.16 0.49
CA ASP A 85 2.31 6.65 1.48
C ASP A 85 1.58 7.93 1.08
N ALA A 86 2.23 8.82 0.33
CA ALA A 86 1.63 10.07 -0.12
C ALA A 86 0.66 9.91 -1.30
N GLN A 87 0.78 8.83 -2.06
CA GLN A 87 -0.04 8.58 -3.24
C GLN A 87 -1.37 7.93 -2.83
N TYR A 88 -2.48 8.42 -3.37
CA TYR A 88 -3.84 7.93 -3.07
C TYR A 88 -4.17 7.93 -1.56
N ARG A 89 -3.62 8.87 -0.79
CA ARG A 89 -3.73 8.92 0.68
C ARG A 89 -5.18 8.86 1.15
N GLU A 90 -6.07 9.63 0.54
CA GLU A 90 -7.50 9.67 0.92
C GLU A 90 -8.16 8.31 0.65
N ALA A 91 -7.95 7.72 -0.53
CA ALA A 91 -8.45 6.40 -0.88
C ALA A 91 -7.96 5.35 0.13
N LYS A 92 -6.65 5.29 0.40
CA LYS A 92 -6.06 4.36 1.37
C LYS A 92 -6.62 4.53 2.78
N THR A 93 -6.86 5.78 3.21
CA THR A 93 -7.45 6.06 4.53
C THR A 93 -8.87 5.51 4.62
N ARG A 94 -9.68 5.68 3.58
CA ARG A 94 -11.07 5.18 3.54
C ARG A 94 -11.11 3.67 3.40
N ILE A 95 -10.27 3.08 2.54
CA ILE A 95 -10.10 1.64 2.42
C ILE A 95 -9.73 1.03 3.77
N ALA A 96 -8.75 1.61 4.46
CA ALA A 96 -8.27 1.13 5.75
C ALA A 96 -9.37 1.16 6.82
N ARG A 97 -10.16 2.24 6.89
CA ARG A 97 -11.30 2.34 7.82
C ARG A 97 -12.37 1.30 7.49
N CYS A 98 -12.71 1.12 6.23
CA CYS A 98 -13.67 0.10 5.81
C CYS A 98 -13.16 -1.30 6.15
N ALA A 99 -11.91 -1.64 5.84
CA ALA A 99 -11.33 -2.94 6.18
C ALA A 99 -11.32 -3.21 7.70
N ALA A 100 -11.08 -2.18 8.51
CA ALA A 100 -11.11 -2.30 9.97
C ALA A 100 -12.50 -2.68 10.50
N THR A 101 -13.61 -2.29 9.84
CA THR A 101 -14.97 -2.69 10.23
C THR A 101 -15.32 -4.13 9.87
N LEU A 102 -14.49 -4.79 9.06
CA LEU A 102 -14.70 -6.20 8.70
C LEU A 102 -14.19 -7.16 9.76
N LEU A 103 -13.39 -6.68 10.73
CA LEU A 103 -12.93 -7.51 11.84
C LEU A 103 -14.09 -7.77 12.83
N PRO A 104 -14.13 -8.95 13.44
CA PRO A 104 -15.15 -9.24 14.46
C PRO A 104 -14.98 -8.32 15.68
N GLU A 105 -16.09 -8.11 16.40
CA GLU A 105 -16.04 -7.52 17.73
C GLU A 105 -15.47 -8.52 18.74
N GLY A 106 -14.85 -8.00 19.81
CA GLY A 106 -14.23 -8.81 20.87
C GLY A 106 -12.80 -9.27 20.53
N PRO A 107 -12.22 -10.14 21.41
CA PRO A 107 -10.85 -10.58 21.29
C PRO A 107 -10.60 -11.34 19.99
N CYS A 108 -9.61 -10.90 19.20
CA CYS A 108 -9.24 -11.61 17.99
C CYS A 108 -7.75 -11.43 17.64
N VAL A 109 -7.25 -12.34 16.81
CA VAL A 109 -5.90 -12.30 16.25
C VAL A 109 -5.99 -11.88 14.80
N VAL A 110 -5.33 -10.77 14.45
CA VAL A 110 -5.24 -10.27 13.09
C VAL A 110 -3.79 -10.27 12.61
N ALA A 111 -3.54 -10.85 11.45
CA ALA A 111 -2.26 -10.69 10.77
C ALA A 111 -2.34 -9.48 9.83
N ILE A 112 -1.35 -8.61 9.86
CA ILE A 112 -1.30 -7.42 9.00
C ILE A 112 0.04 -7.42 8.26
N GLY A 113 -0.03 -7.57 6.94
CA GLY A 113 1.13 -7.52 6.06
C GLY A 113 1.69 -6.12 5.86
N GLY A 114 2.58 -6.00 4.89
CA GLY A 114 3.19 -4.72 4.53
C GLY A 114 2.34 -3.85 3.62
N GLY A 115 2.92 -2.72 3.25
CA GLY A 115 2.32 -1.73 2.39
C GLY A 115 1.54 -0.64 3.13
N THR A 116 1.39 0.50 2.47
CA THR A 116 0.85 1.73 3.09
C THR A 116 -0.65 1.63 3.40
N THR A 117 -1.41 0.85 2.63
CA THR A 117 -2.84 0.64 2.86
C THR A 117 -3.05 -0.28 4.08
N ALA A 118 -2.30 -1.38 4.17
CA ALA A 118 -2.34 -2.28 5.33
C ALA A 118 -1.89 -1.60 6.63
N ALA A 119 -0.82 -0.79 6.59
CA ALA A 119 -0.43 0.06 7.71
C ALA A 119 -1.55 1.04 8.13
N GLY A 120 -2.32 1.54 7.15
CA GLY A 120 -3.53 2.32 7.42
C GLY A 120 -4.57 1.55 8.23
N VAL A 121 -4.76 0.24 7.96
CA VAL A 121 -5.67 -0.61 8.75
C VAL A 121 -5.16 -0.74 10.18
N ALA A 122 -3.87 -0.97 10.38
CA ALA A 122 -3.28 -1.01 11.72
C ALA A 122 -3.54 0.29 12.50
N ARG A 123 -3.39 1.45 11.84
CA ARG A 123 -3.73 2.76 12.42
C ARG A 123 -5.22 2.87 12.78
N ALA A 124 -6.12 2.38 11.94
CA ALA A 124 -7.56 2.41 12.22
C ALA A 124 -7.93 1.52 13.43
N LEU A 125 -7.18 0.45 13.66
CA LEU A 125 -7.38 -0.51 14.75
C LEU A 125 -6.69 -0.13 16.07
N MET A 126 -5.84 0.91 16.09
CA MET A 126 -4.98 1.24 17.25
C MET A 126 -5.71 1.58 18.55
N PHE A 127 -7.02 1.83 18.48
CA PHE A 127 -7.84 2.15 19.66
C PHE A 127 -8.65 0.94 20.18
N ARG A 128 -8.54 -0.23 19.52
CA ARG A 128 -9.10 -1.49 20.02
C ARG A 128 -8.31 -1.96 21.25
N ASN A 129 -8.98 -2.61 22.20
CA ASN A 129 -8.37 -3.06 23.48
C ASN A 129 -8.20 -4.58 23.57
N ASP A 130 -8.58 -5.30 22.55
CA ASP A 130 -8.75 -6.75 22.56
C ASP A 130 -8.12 -7.44 21.34
N LEU A 131 -7.15 -6.76 20.71
CA LEU A 131 -6.48 -7.29 19.53
C LEU A 131 -5.08 -7.81 19.84
N THR A 132 -4.78 -8.97 19.26
CA THR A 132 -3.42 -9.40 19.00
C THR A 132 -3.10 -9.18 17.54
N VAL A 133 -2.14 -8.31 17.24
CA VAL A 133 -1.67 -8.03 15.88
C VAL A 133 -0.38 -8.79 15.63
N VAL A 134 -0.38 -9.66 14.62
CA VAL A 134 0.84 -10.33 14.12
C VAL A 134 1.25 -9.65 12.83
N THR A 135 2.48 -9.14 12.73
CA THR A 135 2.90 -8.41 11.53
C THR A 135 4.34 -8.72 11.14
N ASN A 136 4.57 -8.81 9.83
CA ASN A 136 5.90 -8.80 9.24
C ASN A 136 6.32 -7.40 8.75
N SER A 137 5.51 -6.38 8.98
CA SER A 137 5.80 -5.00 8.56
C SER A 137 6.51 -4.22 9.66
N VAL A 138 7.75 -3.80 9.41
CA VAL A 138 8.52 -2.92 10.30
C VAL A 138 7.79 -1.58 10.50
N THR A 139 7.17 -1.05 9.45
CA THR A 139 6.39 0.19 9.53
C THR A 139 5.19 0.03 10.46
N THR A 140 4.39 -1.02 10.27
CA THR A 140 3.24 -1.32 11.14
C THR A 140 3.68 -1.53 12.59
N ALA A 141 4.71 -2.34 12.82
CA ALA A 141 5.25 -2.60 14.15
C ALA A 141 5.69 -1.31 14.85
N SER A 142 6.36 -0.40 14.13
CA SER A 142 6.81 0.89 14.66
C SER A 142 5.65 1.82 15.03
N GLU A 143 4.56 1.80 14.26
CA GLU A 143 3.42 2.70 14.49
C GLU A 143 2.52 2.28 15.66
N ILE A 144 2.36 0.97 15.88
CA ILE A 144 1.42 0.47 16.90
C ILE A 144 2.08 -0.28 18.06
N GLY A 145 3.38 -0.64 17.95
CA GLY A 145 4.07 -1.49 18.94
C GLY A 145 4.20 -0.88 20.34
N GLY A 146 4.11 0.45 20.47
CA GLY A 146 4.10 1.13 21.76
C GLY A 146 2.72 1.30 22.41
N ARG A 147 1.66 0.71 21.84
CA ARG A 147 0.29 0.86 22.35
C ARG A 147 0.01 -0.17 23.46
N PRO A 148 -0.24 0.26 24.71
CA PRO A 148 -0.43 -0.66 25.83
C PRO A 148 -1.73 -1.50 25.75
N ASN A 149 -2.67 -1.07 24.93
CA ASN A 149 -3.95 -1.74 24.70
C ASN A 149 -3.91 -2.81 23.60
N LEU A 150 -2.76 -2.97 22.91
CA LEU A 150 -2.58 -3.98 21.85
C LEU A 150 -1.49 -4.97 22.25
N THR A 151 -1.67 -6.23 21.91
CA THR A 151 -0.57 -7.19 21.84
C THR A 151 -0.02 -7.20 20.44
N VAL A 152 1.26 -6.84 20.27
CA VAL A 152 1.89 -6.80 18.94
C VAL A 152 2.99 -7.84 18.87
N VAL A 153 2.85 -8.78 17.96
CA VAL A 153 3.85 -9.81 17.63
C VAL A 153 4.49 -9.44 16.29
N VAL A 154 5.79 -9.23 16.31
CA VAL A 154 6.55 -8.96 15.08
C VAL A 154 7.25 -10.25 14.67
N THR A 155 7.12 -10.64 13.41
CA THR A 155 7.83 -11.81 12.89
C THR A 155 9.33 -11.58 12.87
N GLY A 156 10.10 -12.64 12.88
CA GLY A 156 11.52 -12.58 12.48
C GLY A 156 11.65 -12.43 10.97
N GLY A 157 12.90 -12.38 10.47
CA GLY A 157 13.16 -12.41 9.03
C GLY A 157 14.20 -11.41 8.56
N VAL A 158 14.42 -11.38 7.24
CA VAL A 158 15.27 -10.39 6.58
C VAL A 158 14.43 -9.19 6.20
N VAL A 159 14.90 -7.99 6.54
CA VAL A 159 14.21 -6.74 6.15
C VAL A 159 14.40 -6.50 4.66
N ARG A 160 13.32 -6.51 3.91
CA ARG A 160 13.31 -6.11 2.50
C ARG A 160 13.21 -4.58 2.40
N GLY A 161 14.29 -3.93 1.92
CA GLY A 161 14.42 -2.46 1.97
C GLY A 161 13.33 -1.66 1.23
N HIS A 162 12.73 -2.21 0.16
CA HIS A 162 11.69 -1.52 -0.62
C HIS A 162 10.30 -1.53 0.04
N SER A 163 9.92 -2.62 0.72
CA SER A 163 8.62 -2.76 1.38
C SER A 163 8.70 -2.57 2.89
N LEU A 164 9.89 -2.64 3.48
CA LEU A 164 10.12 -2.71 4.94
C LEU A 164 9.36 -3.87 5.57
N GLU A 165 9.29 -4.99 4.85
CA GLU A 165 8.76 -6.24 5.36
C GLU A 165 9.88 -7.18 5.78
N LEU A 166 9.62 -7.91 6.86
CA LEU A 166 10.41 -9.05 7.30
C LEU A 166 9.97 -10.26 6.47
N VAL A 167 10.89 -10.86 5.73
CA VAL A 167 10.59 -11.95 4.80
C VAL A 167 11.48 -13.16 5.01
N GLY A 168 11.09 -14.29 4.43
CA GLY A 168 11.83 -15.54 4.43
C GLY A 168 11.47 -16.48 5.59
N ALA A 169 12.27 -17.53 5.78
CA ALA A 169 11.94 -18.68 6.61
C ALA A 169 11.56 -18.35 8.06
N LEU A 170 12.18 -17.34 8.67
CA LEU A 170 11.84 -16.92 10.04
C LEU A 170 10.45 -16.29 10.11
N ALA A 171 10.09 -15.42 9.15
CA ALA A 171 8.76 -14.83 9.08
C ALA A 171 7.69 -15.90 8.79
N GLU A 172 7.96 -16.78 7.83
CA GLU A 172 7.09 -17.92 7.49
C GLU A 172 6.89 -18.86 8.70
N SER A 173 7.95 -19.14 9.46
CA SER A 173 7.87 -19.95 10.67
C SER A 173 6.97 -19.33 11.74
N THR A 174 7.08 -18.01 11.94
CA THR A 174 6.21 -17.29 12.89
C THR A 174 4.75 -17.39 12.48
N PHE A 175 4.41 -17.13 11.21
CA PHE A 175 3.03 -17.27 10.73
C PHE A 175 2.53 -18.71 10.84
N ASN A 176 3.37 -19.71 10.60
CA ASN A 176 3.00 -21.12 10.75
C ASN A 176 2.73 -21.53 12.22
N ALA A 177 3.33 -20.82 13.18
CA ALA A 177 3.18 -21.11 14.61
C ALA A 177 1.94 -20.47 15.25
N VAL A 178 1.23 -19.57 14.55
CA VAL A 178 0.07 -18.84 15.08
C VAL A 178 -1.21 -19.20 14.33
N THR A 179 -2.35 -19.13 15.03
CA THR A 179 -3.67 -19.19 14.41
C THR A 179 -4.17 -17.76 14.21
N VAL A 180 -4.49 -17.41 12.97
CA VAL A 180 -4.91 -16.07 12.57
C VAL A 180 -6.40 -16.10 12.22
N GLY A 181 -7.20 -15.25 12.87
CA GLY A 181 -8.62 -15.11 12.53
C GLY A 181 -8.79 -14.37 11.19
N THR A 182 -8.10 -13.26 11.02
CA THR A 182 -8.16 -12.46 9.76
C THR A 182 -6.76 -12.05 9.33
N ALA A 183 -6.42 -12.24 8.06
CA ALA A 183 -5.23 -11.66 7.42
C ALA A 183 -5.62 -10.43 6.60
N ILE A 184 -4.92 -9.31 6.82
CA ILE A 184 -5.03 -8.09 6.02
C ILE A 184 -3.80 -7.98 5.13
N LEU A 185 -4.00 -8.05 3.82
CA LEU A 185 -2.96 -8.08 2.81
C LEU A 185 -2.99 -6.85 1.91
N GLY A 186 -1.93 -6.07 1.91
CA GLY A 186 -1.69 -5.05 0.89
C GLY A 186 -1.06 -5.68 -0.36
N MET A 187 -1.60 -5.40 -1.56
CA MET A 187 -1.14 -6.00 -2.81
C MET A 187 -0.68 -4.95 -3.82
N ASP A 188 0.23 -5.34 -4.70
CA ASP A 188 0.70 -4.49 -5.81
C ASP A 188 -0.07 -4.73 -7.11
N GLY A 189 -0.80 -5.84 -7.19
CA GLY A 189 -1.72 -6.15 -8.25
C GLY A 189 -2.82 -7.09 -7.77
N VAL A 190 -4.06 -6.83 -8.19
CA VAL A 190 -5.24 -7.69 -7.95
C VAL A 190 -6.04 -7.77 -9.23
N SER A 191 -6.19 -8.96 -9.78
CA SER A 191 -6.97 -9.14 -11.01
C SER A 191 -7.66 -10.49 -11.07
N ALA A 192 -8.73 -10.57 -11.86
CA ALA A 192 -9.45 -11.81 -12.10
C ALA A 192 -8.57 -12.88 -12.76
N ALA A 193 -7.63 -12.46 -13.61
CA ALA A 193 -6.76 -13.37 -14.34
C ALA A 193 -5.54 -13.83 -13.53
N GLY A 194 -5.00 -12.97 -12.63
CA GLY A 194 -3.73 -13.23 -11.95
C GLY A 194 -3.83 -13.41 -10.44
N GLY A 195 -5.03 -13.22 -9.85
CA GLY A 195 -5.19 -13.23 -8.40
C GLY A 195 -4.52 -12.02 -7.73
N ALA A 196 -4.03 -12.22 -6.53
CA ALA A 196 -3.30 -11.24 -5.73
C ALA A 196 -1.79 -11.41 -5.95
N THR A 197 -1.09 -10.33 -6.31
CA THR A 197 0.32 -10.37 -6.72
C THR A 197 1.15 -9.23 -6.12
N THR A 198 2.47 -9.46 -5.99
CA THR A 198 3.46 -8.47 -5.55
C THR A 198 4.70 -8.50 -6.46
N HIS A 199 5.67 -7.63 -6.21
CA HIS A 199 6.86 -7.51 -7.07
C HIS A 199 7.97 -8.52 -6.74
N ASP A 200 8.04 -9.05 -5.53
CA ASP A 200 9.14 -9.88 -5.02
C ASP A 200 8.68 -11.28 -4.62
N GLY A 201 9.40 -12.29 -5.06
CA GLY A 201 9.04 -13.69 -4.82
C GLY A 201 9.18 -14.12 -3.35
N THR A 202 10.11 -13.54 -2.59
CA THR A 202 10.27 -13.87 -1.16
C THR A 202 9.17 -13.23 -0.33
N GLU A 203 8.80 -11.99 -0.67
CA GLU A 203 7.65 -11.31 -0.08
C GLU A 203 6.35 -12.05 -0.40
N ALA A 204 6.14 -12.42 -1.67
CA ALA A 204 4.98 -13.18 -2.09
C ALA A 204 4.83 -14.49 -1.31
N ARG A 205 5.91 -15.23 -1.15
CA ARG A 205 5.91 -16.49 -0.40
C ARG A 205 5.57 -16.28 1.07
N THR A 206 6.15 -15.27 1.73
CA THR A 206 5.85 -14.96 3.13
C THR A 206 4.37 -14.56 3.29
N ASN A 207 3.85 -13.69 2.42
CA ASN A 207 2.46 -13.25 2.44
C ASN A 207 1.48 -14.39 2.08
N SER A 208 1.88 -15.32 1.21
CA SER A 208 1.12 -16.53 0.91
C SER A 208 0.99 -17.46 2.13
N VAL A 209 2.06 -17.59 2.93
CA VAL A 209 1.97 -18.34 4.21
C VAL A 209 0.99 -17.66 5.16
N MET A 210 1.04 -16.34 5.31
CA MET A 210 0.11 -15.57 6.14
C MET A 210 -1.34 -15.77 5.68
N ALA A 211 -1.63 -15.71 4.37
CA ALA A 211 -2.96 -15.94 3.82
C ALA A 211 -3.48 -17.35 4.19
N ARG A 212 -2.69 -18.40 3.94
CA ARG A 212 -3.09 -19.78 4.21
C ARG A 212 -3.29 -20.10 5.69
N ARG A 213 -2.72 -19.31 6.60
CA ARG A 213 -2.88 -19.51 8.07
C ARG A 213 -4.06 -18.73 8.64
N ALA A 214 -4.72 -17.91 7.86
CA ALA A 214 -5.89 -17.14 8.26
C ALA A 214 -7.19 -17.90 7.95
N GLN A 215 -8.20 -17.68 8.79
CA GLN A 215 -9.56 -18.16 8.55
C GLN A 215 -10.30 -17.27 7.54
N ARG A 216 -9.89 -16.01 7.44
CA ARG A 216 -10.43 -15.01 6.52
C ARG A 216 -9.31 -14.15 5.94
N VAL A 217 -9.32 -13.94 4.65
CA VAL A 217 -8.33 -13.13 3.93
C VAL A 217 -9.00 -11.87 3.37
N VAL A 218 -8.53 -10.71 3.80
CA VAL A 218 -8.98 -9.39 3.34
C VAL A 218 -7.84 -8.73 2.57
N VAL A 219 -8.02 -8.53 1.29
CA VAL A 219 -7.09 -7.76 0.45
C VAL A 219 -7.49 -6.29 0.46
N VAL A 220 -6.52 -5.40 0.68
CA VAL A 220 -6.70 -3.94 0.69
C VAL A 220 -5.82 -3.31 -0.39
N ALA A 221 -6.44 -2.71 -1.39
CA ALA A 221 -5.76 -2.16 -2.56
C ALA A 221 -6.48 -0.93 -3.10
N ASP A 222 -5.76 0.16 -3.38
CA ASP A 222 -6.34 1.29 -4.10
C ASP A 222 -6.58 0.93 -5.58
N SER A 223 -7.45 1.69 -6.25
CA SER A 223 -7.88 1.45 -7.65
C SER A 223 -6.71 1.29 -8.63
N SER A 224 -5.56 1.91 -8.37
CA SER A 224 -4.39 1.78 -9.24
C SER A 224 -3.78 0.37 -9.26
N LYS A 225 -4.20 -0.51 -8.37
CA LYS A 225 -3.76 -1.91 -8.25
C LYS A 225 -4.73 -2.90 -8.89
N ILE A 226 -5.97 -2.47 -9.13
CA ILE A 226 -7.02 -3.31 -9.69
C ILE A 226 -6.80 -3.52 -11.20
N GLY A 227 -6.95 -4.76 -11.66
CA GLY A 227 -6.66 -5.16 -13.04
C GLY A 227 -5.17 -5.36 -13.34
N ARG A 228 -4.28 -5.20 -12.36
CA ARG A 228 -2.84 -5.39 -12.55
C ARG A 228 -2.38 -6.78 -12.13
N VAL A 229 -1.41 -7.29 -12.88
CA VAL A 229 -0.64 -8.49 -12.52
C VAL A 229 0.82 -8.06 -12.37
N THR A 230 1.44 -8.42 -11.26
CA THR A 230 2.86 -8.17 -11.00
C THR A 230 3.64 -9.48 -10.97
N THR A 231 4.96 -9.42 -10.76
CA THR A 231 5.90 -10.52 -11.04
C THR A 231 5.67 -11.78 -10.21
N ALA A 232 5.23 -11.63 -8.93
CA ALA A 232 5.18 -12.73 -7.98
C ALA A 232 3.75 -12.94 -7.46
N TRP A 233 3.27 -14.18 -7.57
CA TRP A 233 1.95 -14.60 -7.12
C TRP A 233 1.92 -14.82 -5.60
N VAL A 234 0.85 -14.37 -4.95
CA VAL A 234 0.62 -14.50 -3.51
C VAL A 234 -0.54 -15.45 -3.23
N ALA A 235 -1.71 -15.22 -3.83
CA ALA A 235 -2.92 -15.99 -3.60
C ALA A 235 -3.84 -15.99 -4.82
N GLY A 236 -4.60 -17.07 -5.02
CA GLY A 236 -5.74 -17.10 -5.93
C GLY A 236 -6.89 -16.27 -5.39
N LEU A 237 -7.83 -15.88 -6.25
CA LEU A 237 -9.04 -15.20 -5.77
C LEU A 237 -9.93 -16.13 -4.93
N ASP A 238 -9.85 -17.43 -5.13
CA ASP A 238 -10.57 -18.43 -4.33
C ASP A 238 -10.08 -18.49 -2.86
N ASP A 239 -8.86 -17.97 -2.61
CA ASP A 239 -8.27 -17.85 -1.27
C ASP A 239 -8.53 -16.46 -0.66
N VAL A 240 -9.27 -15.57 -1.34
CA VAL A 240 -9.56 -14.20 -0.90
C VAL A 240 -11.04 -14.05 -0.59
N ASP A 241 -11.37 -13.75 0.66
CA ASP A 241 -12.77 -13.55 1.08
C ASP A 241 -13.30 -12.16 0.74
N ASP A 242 -12.47 -11.14 0.96
CA ASP A 242 -12.86 -9.75 0.79
C ASP A 242 -11.79 -8.95 0.04
N LEU A 243 -12.23 -8.09 -0.84
CA LEU A 243 -11.42 -7.02 -1.45
C LEU A 243 -12.01 -5.67 -1.04
N VAL A 244 -11.19 -4.80 -0.44
CA VAL A 244 -11.58 -3.41 -0.17
C VAL A 244 -10.77 -2.49 -1.08
N THR A 245 -11.48 -1.71 -1.90
CA THR A 245 -10.89 -0.77 -2.86
C THR A 245 -11.68 0.54 -2.93
N ASP A 246 -11.24 1.50 -3.73
CA ASP A 246 -11.96 2.74 -3.96
C ASP A 246 -12.79 2.72 -5.25
N ASP A 247 -13.71 3.68 -5.38
CA ASP A 247 -14.70 3.79 -6.46
C ASP A 247 -14.13 4.23 -7.83
N ALA A 248 -12.82 4.51 -7.90
CA ALA A 248 -12.12 4.75 -9.16
C ALA A 248 -11.61 3.45 -9.81
N ALA A 249 -11.79 2.29 -9.16
CA ALA A 249 -11.44 1.00 -9.74
C ALA A 249 -12.33 0.65 -10.93
N ASP A 250 -11.76 -0.04 -11.93
CA ASP A 250 -12.51 -0.49 -13.12
C ASP A 250 -13.68 -1.41 -12.72
N PRO A 251 -14.93 -0.99 -12.96
CA PRO A 251 -16.11 -1.76 -12.56
C PRO A 251 -16.20 -3.13 -13.24
N ASP A 252 -15.76 -3.25 -14.49
CA ASP A 252 -15.78 -4.52 -15.22
C ASP A 252 -14.79 -5.52 -14.59
N GLU A 253 -13.62 -5.03 -14.11
CA GLU A 253 -12.68 -5.87 -13.40
C GLU A 253 -13.21 -6.28 -12.04
N LEU A 254 -13.83 -5.36 -11.30
CA LEU A 254 -14.47 -5.71 -10.02
C LEU A 254 -15.57 -6.76 -10.20
N ASP A 255 -16.36 -6.69 -11.28
CA ASP A 255 -17.37 -7.70 -11.57
C ASP A 255 -16.75 -9.06 -11.95
N ARG A 256 -15.61 -9.07 -12.65
CA ARG A 256 -14.84 -10.30 -12.87
C ARG A 256 -14.35 -10.90 -11.55
N ILE A 257 -13.81 -10.09 -10.66
CA ILE A 257 -13.34 -10.52 -9.33
C ILE A 257 -14.50 -11.09 -8.49
N ARG A 258 -15.68 -10.43 -8.47
CA ARG A 258 -16.87 -10.92 -7.75
C ARG A 258 -17.32 -12.32 -8.23
N ARG A 259 -17.17 -12.63 -9.51
CA ARG A 259 -17.50 -13.97 -10.05
C ARG A 259 -16.64 -15.10 -9.48
N HIS A 260 -15.48 -14.80 -8.91
CA HIS A 260 -14.67 -15.76 -8.15
C HIS A 260 -15.12 -15.93 -6.69
N GLY A 261 -16.24 -15.31 -6.28
CA GLY A 261 -16.76 -15.41 -4.92
C GLY A 261 -16.24 -14.35 -3.95
N VAL A 262 -15.35 -13.46 -4.38
CA VAL A 262 -14.79 -12.38 -3.55
C VAL A 262 -15.86 -11.33 -3.24
N ARG A 263 -16.05 -11.00 -1.96
CA ARG A 263 -16.88 -9.85 -1.55
C ARG A 263 -16.11 -8.55 -1.78
N VAL A 264 -16.56 -7.75 -2.74
CA VAL A 264 -15.91 -6.49 -3.10
C VAL A 264 -16.60 -5.32 -2.42
N HIS A 265 -15.85 -4.61 -1.57
CA HIS A 265 -16.26 -3.40 -0.87
C HIS A 265 -15.62 -2.19 -1.54
N THR A 266 -16.42 -1.27 -2.05
CA THR A 266 -15.95 -0.03 -2.66
C THR A 266 -16.21 1.16 -1.75
N VAL A 267 -15.21 2.03 -1.57
CA VAL A 267 -15.32 3.26 -0.79
C VAL A 267 -15.29 4.48 -1.71
N ALA A 268 -16.21 5.41 -1.52
CA ALA A 268 -16.26 6.65 -2.30
C ALA A 268 -15.10 7.58 -1.90
N VAL A 269 -14.40 8.16 -2.88
CA VAL A 269 -13.32 9.12 -2.66
C VAL A 269 -13.65 10.45 -3.35
N PRO A 270 -13.97 11.51 -2.62
CA PRO A 270 -14.28 12.82 -3.21
C PRO A 270 -13.11 13.35 -4.05
N GLY A 271 -13.40 13.76 -5.28
CA GLY A 271 -12.43 14.40 -6.18
C GLY A 271 -11.54 13.47 -7.00
N LEU A 272 -11.65 12.13 -6.86
CA LEU A 272 -11.20 11.24 -7.91
C LEU A 272 -12.28 11.16 -9.00
N PRO A 273 -11.94 11.19 -10.30
CA PRO A 273 -12.91 10.94 -11.34
C PRO A 273 -13.37 9.49 -11.21
N GLY A 274 -14.53 9.29 -10.57
CA GLY A 274 -15.24 8.03 -10.64
C GLY A 274 -15.54 7.73 -12.10
N ALA A 275 -15.50 6.46 -12.52
CA ALA A 275 -15.98 6.08 -13.83
C ALA A 275 -17.39 6.65 -14.02
N ALA A 276 -17.57 7.49 -15.04
CA ALA A 276 -18.83 8.16 -15.32
C ALA A 276 -19.95 7.12 -15.33
N VAL A 277 -20.90 7.27 -14.43
CA VAL A 277 -22.15 6.52 -14.47
C VAL A 277 -22.78 6.85 -15.82
N ALA A 278 -22.72 5.95 -16.76
CA ALA A 278 -23.45 6.03 -18.00
C ALA A 278 -24.96 6.00 -17.63
N VAL A 279 -25.54 7.18 -17.56
CA VAL A 279 -26.99 7.34 -17.48
C VAL A 279 -27.56 6.76 -18.77
N ARG A 280 -28.02 5.52 -18.72
CA ARG A 280 -28.85 4.96 -19.77
C ARG A 280 -30.17 5.72 -19.74
N SER A 281 -30.36 6.64 -20.67
CA SER A 281 -31.66 7.22 -20.96
C SER A 281 -32.61 6.10 -21.42
N PRO A 282 -33.83 6.03 -20.88
CA PRO A 282 -34.82 5.09 -21.38
C PRO A 282 -35.35 5.62 -22.72
N HIS A 283 -35.27 4.79 -23.73
CA HIS A 283 -36.13 4.87 -24.92
C HIS A 283 -37.06 3.66 -24.96
#